data_1ddecde37aec55069ef7adfaf2262f35
#
_entry.id   1ddecde37aec55069ef7adfaf2262f35
#
_cell.length_a   1.000
_cell.length_b   1.000
_cell.length_c   1.000
_cell.angle_alpha   90.00
_cell.angle_beta   90.00
_cell.angle_gamma   90.00
#
_symmetry.space_group_name_H-M   'P 1'
#
loop_
_entity.id
_entity.type
_entity.pdbx_description
1 polymer ?
#
loop_
_entity_poly.entity_id
_entity_poly.type
_entity_poly.pdbx_seq_one_letter_code
_entity_poly.pdbx_strand_id
1 'polypeptide(L)'
;LKPITMVDLTEELKKIKLKIDGIFAEFDARKHDNPDLQQFFLPLLLDDYASFEGQDREELLQEQAVGNGFLKDRNNAFQYAVLAITVEDTNGKNRTRPELVHSVDMILQKYMKHYSFAMDGRIIAVLAATTSTFDRYLHIAVGEMVQSTERILKMHCHIGVSRIREHLGECHEAYRGAMSALGYCTPGESGIHYIADEE
;
A
#
# COMPACT_ATOMS: atom_id res chain seq x y z
N LEU A 1 -34.18 -17.09 -18.30
CA LEU A 1 -32.80 -17.06 -17.77
C LEU A 1 -31.94 -18.04 -18.57
N LYS A 2 -31.14 -17.50 -19.46
CA LYS A 2 -30.14 -18.30 -20.18
C LYS A 2 -28.99 -18.60 -19.22
N PRO A 3 -28.54 -19.87 -19.09
CA PRO A 3 -27.35 -20.15 -18.31
C PRO A 3 -26.15 -19.43 -18.91
N ILE A 4 -25.40 -18.71 -18.08
CA ILE A 4 -24.17 -18.06 -18.49
C ILE A 4 -23.15 -19.18 -18.73
N THR A 5 -22.64 -19.30 -19.97
CA THR A 5 -21.57 -20.26 -20.28
C THR A 5 -20.25 -19.80 -19.66
N MET A 6 -19.34 -20.72 -19.41
CA MET A 6 -17.98 -20.40 -18.94
C MET A 6 -17.23 -19.44 -19.88
N VAL A 7 -17.52 -19.53 -21.18
CA VAL A 7 -16.94 -18.63 -22.20
C VAL A 7 -17.47 -17.21 -22.02
N ASP A 8 -18.78 -17.04 -21.84
CA ASP A 8 -19.41 -15.73 -21.64
C ASP A 8 -18.92 -15.07 -20.33
N LEU A 9 -18.80 -15.83 -19.27
CA LEU A 9 -18.26 -15.35 -17.99
C LEU A 9 -16.80 -14.91 -18.14
N THR A 10 -15.99 -15.67 -18.86
CA THR A 10 -14.59 -15.34 -19.11
C THR A 10 -14.45 -14.06 -19.95
N GLU A 11 -15.30 -13.88 -20.97
CA GLU A 11 -15.31 -12.64 -21.78
C GLU A 11 -15.75 -11.42 -20.96
N GLU A 12 -16.76 -11.56 -20.12
CA GLU A 12 -17.19 -10.47 -19.24
C GLU A 12 -16.09 -10.08 -18.24
N LEU A 13 -15.41 -11.05 -17.64
CA LEU A 13 -14.29 -10.80 -16.75
C LEU A 13 -13.12 -10.12 -17.46
N LYS A 14 -12.83 -10.49 -18.71
CA LYS A 14 -11.81 -9.82 -19.54
C LYS A 14 -12.19 -8.38 -19.85
N LYS A 15 -13.45 -8.10 -20.17
CA LYS A 15 -13.95 -6.73 -20.39
C LYS A 15 -13.83 -5.88 -19.14
N ILE A 16 -14.20 -6.42 -17.99
CA ILE A 16 -14.06 -5.74 -16.69
C ILE A 16 -12.59 -5.47 -16.41
N LYS A 17 -11.71 -6.43 -16.65
CA LYS A 17 -10.26 -6.28 -16.48
C LYS A 17 -9.70 -5.18 -17.36
N LEU A 18 -10.05 -5.15 -18.66
CA LEU A 18 -9.63 -4.09 -19.60
C LEU A 18 -10.14 -2.71 -19.16
N LYS A 19 -11.36 -2.63 -18.67
CA LYS A 19 -11.94 -1.41 -18.16
C LYS A 19 -11.24 -0.90 -16.91
N ILE A 20 -10.90 -1.81 -16.00
CA ILE A 20 -10.12 -1.54 -14.80
C ILE A 20 -8.71 -1.09 -15.18
N ASP A 21 -8.03 -1.79 -16.08
CA ASP A 21 -6.69 -1.44 -16.57
C ASP A 21 -6.68 -0.06 -17.24
N GLY A 22 -7.73 0.30 -17.99
CA GLY A 22 -7.90 1.62 -18.59
C GLY A 22 -8.08 2.72 -17.55
N ILE A 23 -8.89 2.47 -16.51
CA ILE A 23 -9.06 3.38 -15.38
C ILE A 23 -7.74 3.54 -14.63
N PHE A 24 -6.99 2.47 -14.45
CA PHE A 24 -5.68 2.49 -13.79
C PHE A 24 -4.67 3.34 -14.56
N ALA A 25 -4.63 3.21 -15.88
CA ALA A 25 -3.75 4.01 -16.72
C ALA A 25 -4.06 5.51 -16.62
N GLU A 26 -5.34 5.89 -16.58
CA GLU A 26 -5.76 7.29 -16.40
C GLU A 26 -5.37 7.85 -15.03
N PHE A 27 -5.48 7.04 -13.98
CA PHE A 27 -5.11 7.47 -12.63
C PHE A 27 -3.61 7.53 -12.41
N ASP A 28 -2.83 6.61 -12.96
CA ASP A 28 -1.37 6.67 -12.94
C ASP A 28 -0.86 7.93 -13.63
N ALA A 29 -1.47 8.32 -14.75
CA ALA A 29 -1.15 9.57 -15.43
C ALA A 29 -1.42 10.79 -14.54
N ARG A 30 -2.45 10.75 -13.69
CA ARG A 30 -2.76 11.83 -12.73
C ARG A 30 -1.88 11.82 -11.48
N LYS A 31 -1.41 10.65 -11.05
CA LYS A 31 -0.50 10.52 -9.89
C LYS A 31 0.91 10.96 -10.20
N HIS A 32 1.36 10.81 -11.43
CA HIS A 32 2.64 11.35 -11.86
C HIS A 32 2.70 12.89 -11.78
N ASP A 33 1.55 13.54 -11.55
CA ASP A 33 1.47 14.98 -11.35
C ASP A 33 1.86 15.46 -9.93
N ASN A 34 2.23 14.53 -9.01
CA ASN A 34 2.73 14.95 -7.69
C ASN A 34 4.09 14.31 -7.36
N PRO A 35 5.16 14.77 -8.06
CA PRO A 35 6.51 14.28 -7.79
C PRO A 35 7.00 14.59 -6.38
N ASP A 36 6.42 15.58 -5.72
CA ASP A 36 6.83 16.03 -4.39
C ASP A 36 6.60 14.97 -3.32
N LEU A 37 5.52 14.19 -3.42
CA LEU A 37 5.23 13.10 -2.47
C LEU A 37 6.24 11.96 -2.60
N GLN A 38 6.59 11.59 -3.82
CA GLN A 38 7.58 10.54 -4.06
C GLN A 38 8.95 10.98 -3.57
N GLN A 39 9.37 12.21 -3.85
CA GLN A 39 10.62 12.79 -3.37
C GLN A 39 10.67 12.86 -1.84
N PHE A 40 9.55 13.05 -1.19
CA PHE A 40 9.46 13.07 0.27
C PHE A 40 9.57 11.65 0.87
N PHE A 41 8.78 10.70 0.37
CA PHE A 41 8.67 9.38 0.98
C PHE A 41 9.83 8.44 0.64
N LEU A 42 10.39 8.48 -0.57
CA LEU A 42 11.49 7.59 -0.94
C LEU A 42 12.70 7.74 -0.01
N PRO A 43 13.26 8.95 0.20
CA PRO A 43 14.37 9.10 1.14
C PRO A 43 13.99 8.74 2.57
N LEU A 44 12.78 9.07 2.99
CA LEU A 44 12.28 8.77 4.33
C LEU A 44 12.26 7.26 4.62
N LEU A 45 11.81 6.46 3.66
CA LEU A 45 11.75 5.00 3.77
C LEU A 45 13.14 4.35 3.65
N LEU A 46 14.03 4.92 2.84
CA LEU A 46 15.36 4.39 2.58
C LEU A 46 16.46 4.94 3.51
N ASP A 47 16.07 5.73 4.51
CA ASP A 47 16.98 6.29 5.54
C ASP A 47 17.97 7.35 5.03
N ASP A 48 17.65 8.03 3.92
CA ASP A 48 18.51 9.10 3.39
C ASP A 48 18.41 10.42 4.20
N TYR A 49 17.55 10.46 5.22
CA TYR A 49 17.40 11.62 6.12
C TYR A 49 18.29 11.56 7.37
N ALA A 50 19.31 10.69 7.39
CA ALA A 50 20.24 10.60 8.51
C ALA A 50 20.95 11.93 8.84
N SER A 51 20.99 12.88 7.90
CA SER A 51 21.55 14.23 8.11
C SER A 51 20.68 15.15 8.97
N PHE A 52 19.45 14.76 9.27
CA PHE A 52 18.52 15.52 10.11
C PHE A 52 18.33 14.83 11.47
N GLU A 53 19.41 14.56 12.18
CA GLU A 53 19.33 14.03 13.55
C GLU A 53 19.02 15.16 14.53
N GLY A 54 18.07 14.91 15.45
CA GLY A 54 17.75 15.86 16.53
C GLY A 54 16.26 15.96 16.82
N GLN A 55 15.93 16.73 17.86
CA GLN A 55 14.54 16.95 18.29
C GLN A 55 13.69 17.65 17.21
N ASP A 56 14.32 18.42 16.34
CA ASP A 56 13.64 19.21 15.31
C ASP A 56 13.31 18.38 14.06
N ARG A 57 13.80 17.14 13.96
CA ARG A 57 13.59 16.27 12.78
C ARG A 57 12.10 16.00 12.53
N GLU A 58 11.36 15.61 13.56
CA GLU A 58 9.94 15.29 13.44
C GLU A 58 9.11 16.51 13.06
N GLU A 59 9.39 17.67 13.64
CA GLU A 59 8.72 18.93 13.28
C GLU A 59 8.97 19.28 11.81
N LEU A 60 10.21 19.15 11.35
CA LEU A 60 10.58 19.41 9.97
C LEU A 60 9.87 18.46 8.99
N LEU A 61 9.82 17.17 9.33
CA LEU A 61 9.12 16.17 8.53
C LEU A 61 7.61 16.46 8.48
N GLN A 62 7.01 16.85 9.60
CA GLN A 62 5.60 17.26 9.63
C GLN A 62 5.34 18.49 8.76
N GLU A 63 6.21 19.49 8.83
CA GLU A 63 6.12 20.68 7.96
C GLU A 63 6.20 20.33 6.47
N GLN A 64 7.14 19.47 6.11
CA GLN A 64 7.28 19.00 4.72
C GLN A 64 6.07 18.20 4.26
N ALA A 65 5.51 17.36 5.14
CA ALA A 65 4.31 16.59 4.83
C ALA A 65 3.07 17.48 4.63
N VAL A 66 2.98 18.57 5.37
CA VAL A 66 1.93 19.58 5.16
C VAL A 66 2.19 20.35 3.88
N GLY A 67 3.44 20.74 3.62
CA GLY A 67 3.82 21.51 2.43
C GLY A 67 3.57 20.74 1.12
N ASN A 68 3.75 19.42 1.11
CA ASN A 68 3.50 18.58 -0.07
C ASN A 68 2.05 18.07 -0.16
N GLY A 69 1.19 18.44 0.78
CA GLY A 69 -0.24 18.11 0.77
C GLY A 69 -0.60 16.74 1.33
N PHE A 70 0.35 15.98 1.87
CA PHE A 70 0.05 14.70 2.51
C PHE A 70 -0.72 14.88 3.81
N LEU A 71 -0.32 15.84 4.64
CA LEU A 71 -1.02 16.20 5.86
C LEU A 71 -1.68 17.58 5.70
N LYS A 72 -2.78 17.81 6.40
CA LYS A 72 -3.47 19.10 6.43
C LYS A 72 -2.91 20.03 7.51
N ASP A 73 -2.51 19.47 8.64
CA ASP A 73 -2.08 20.20 9.82
C ASP A 73 -0.96 19.45 10.52
N ARG A 74 -0.01 20.19 11.11
CA ARG A 74 1.03 19.63 11.97
C ARG A 74 0.46 19.10 13.30
N ASN A 75 -0.59 19.73 13.81
CA ASN A 75 -1.28 19.33 15.04
C ASN A 75 -2.31 18.25 14.72
N ASN A 76 -1.84 17.02 14.54
CA ASN A 76 -2.70 15.89 14.27
C ASN A 76 -2.38 14.74 15.24
N ALA A 77 -3.36 13.86 15.43
CA ALA A 77 -3.22 12.66 16.26
C ALA A 77 -2.89 11.42 15.41
N PHE A 78 -2.21 11.58 14.29
CA PHE A 78 -1.90 10.49 13.39
C PHE A 78 -0.76 9.64 13.90
N GLN A 79 -0.92 8.35 13.69
CA GLN A 79 0.11 7.34 13.72
C GLN A 79 0.39 6.89 12.29
N TYR A 80 1.46 6.14 12.10
CA TYR A 80 1.95 5.76 10.78
C TYR A 80 2.24 4.27 10.73
N ALA A 81 1.98 3.66 9.59
CA ALA A 81 2.31 2.28 9.31
C ALA A 81 2.70 2.14 7.83
N VAL A 82 3.38 1.07 7.51
CA VAL A 82 3.77 0.75 6.13
C VAL A 82 3.26 -0.63 5.77
N LEU A 83 2.74 -0.76 4.56
CA LEU A 83 2.39 -2.02 3.92
C LEU A 83 3.40 -2.32 2.82
N ALA A 84 3.82 -3.57 2.72
CA ALA A 84 4.56 -4.09 1.58
C ALA A 84 3.71 -5.18 0.92
N ILE A 85 3.43 -5.02 -0.36
CA ILE A 85 2.46 -5.84 -1.08
C ILE A 85 3.10 -6.44 -2.31
N THR A 86 2.92 -7.76 -2.51
CA THR A 86 3.22 -8.43 -3.77
C THR A 86 2.02 -9.25 -4.22
N VAL A 87 1.93 -9.45 -5.52
CA VAL A 87 0.93 -10.32 -6.16
C VAL A 87 1.68 -11.37 -6.94
N GLU A 88 1.30 -12.63 -6.77
CA GLU A 88 1.90 -13.74 -7.51
C GLU A 88 0.84 -14.57 -8.21
N ASP A 89 1.24 -15.22 -9.33
CA ASP A 89 0.37 -16.14 -10.03
C ASP A 89 0.30 -17.50 -9.30
N THR A 90 -0.48 -18.43 -9.86
CA THR A 90 -0.66 -19.77 -9.29
C THR A 90 0.64 -20.60 -9.27
N ASN A 91 1.65 -20.19 -10.02
CA ASN A 91 2.96 -20.83 -10.04
C ASN A 91 3.96 -20.18 -9.07
N GLY A 92 3.52 -19.21 -8.29
CA GLY A 92 4.37 -18.47 -7.35
C GLY A 92 5.25 -17.41 -7.98
N LYS A 93 5.02 -17.07 -9.25
CA LYS A 93 5.78 -16.03 -9.93
C LYS A 93 5.22 -14.65 -9.58
N ASN A 94 6.11 -13.72 -9.22
CA ASN A 94 5.72 -12.34 -8.93
C ASN A 94 5.13 -11.68 -10.18
N ARG A 95 3.90 -11.19 -10.04
CA ARG A 95 3.15 -10.48 -11.07
C ARG A 95 2.77 -9.07 -10.64
N THR A 96 3.44 -8.54 -9.64
CA THR A 96 3.22 -7.18 -9.17
C THR A 96 3.59 -6.19 -10.27
N ARG A 97 2.64 -5.32 -10.61
CA ARG A 97 2.79 -4.30 -11.65
C ARG A 97 2.49 -2.92 -11.07
N PRO A 98 3.13 -1.87 -11.59
CA PRO A 98 2.86 -0.50 -11.13
C PRO A 98 1.39 -0.08 -11.23
N GLU A 99 0.64 -0.63 -12.20
CA GLU A 99 -0.78 -0.35 -12.39
C GLU A 99 -1.64 -0.79 -11.20
N LEU A 100 -1.18 -1.78 -10.42
CA LEU A 100 -1.89 -2.26 -9.24
C LEU A 100 -1.86 -1.25 -8.08
N VAL A 101 -0.97 -0.26 -8.12
CA VAL A 101 -0.95 0.85 -7.14
C VAL A 101 -2.31 1.51 -7.06
N HIS A 102 -2.97 1.69 -8.18
CA HIS A 102 -4.28 2.31 -8.22
C HIS A 102 -5.35 1.48 -7.50
N SER A 103 -5.31 0.14 -7.64
CA SER A 103 -6.22 -0.76 -6.91
C SER A 103 -6.02 -0.62 -5.40
N VAL A 104 -4.77 -0.57 -4.97
CA VAL A 104 -4.42 -0.36 -3.56
C VAL A 104 -4.97 0.98 -3.07
N ASP A 105 -4.81 2.04 -3.85
CA ASP A 105 -5.33 3.37 -3.50
C ASP A 105 -6.84 3.40 -3.41
N MET A 106 -7.54 2.75 -4.33
CA MET A 106 -9.02 2.70 -4.30
C MET A 106 -9.54 2.03 -3.04
N ILE A 107 -8.85 1.04 -2.54
CA ILE A 107 -9.21 0.38 -1.29
C ILE A 107 -8.86 1.27 -0.10
N LEU A 108 -7.61 1.73 -0.02
CA LEU A 108 -7.12 2.50 1.13
C LEU A 108 -7.83 3.84 1.31
N GLN A 109 -8.21 4.51 0.21
CA GLN A 109 -8.89 5.81 0.29
C GLN A 109 -10.23 5.74 1.04
N LYS A 110 -10.87 4.57 1.10
CA LYS A 110 -12.11 4.37 1.82
C LYS A 110 -11.92 4.42 3.34
N TYR A 111 -10.71 4.16 3.81
CA TYR A 111 -10.44 3.91 5.21
C TYR A 111 -9.49 4.92 5.84
N MET A 112 -8.43 5.31 5.14
CA MET A 112 -7.40 6.13 5.75
C MET A 112 -6.55 6.88 4.73
N LYS A 113 -5.85 7.90 5.22
CA LYS A 113 -4.89 8.64 4.44
C LYS A 113 -3.68 7.76 4.13
N HIS A 114 -3.21 7.84 2.89
CA HIS A 114 -2.11 6.99 2.44
C HIS A 114 -1.38 7.60 1.24
N TYR A 115 -0.18 7.10 1.01
CA TYR A 115 0.56 7.28 -0.23
C TYR A 115 1.14 5.93 -0.66
N SER A 116 0.83 5.50 -1.88
CA SER A 116 1.26 4.20 -2.42
C SER A 116 2.10 4.40 -3.67
N PHE A 117 3.12 3.57 -3.84
CA PHE A 117 3.97 3.58 -5.03
C PHE A 117 4.55 2.19 -5.29
N ALA A 118 4.99 1.97 -6.52
CA ALA A 118 5.66 0.73 -6.91
C ALA A 118 7.17 0.89 -6.80
N MET A 119 7.85 -0.11 -6.24
CA MET A 119 9.29 -0.14 -6.12
C MET A 119 9.78 -1.60 -6.09
N ASP A 120 10.72 -1.94 -6.98
CA ASP A 120 11.39 -3.25 -7.04
C ASP A 120 10.44 -4.46 -7.04
N GLY A 121 9.38 -4.39 -7.86
CA GLY A 121 8.41 -5.47 -7.97
C GLY A 121 7.50 -5.62 -6.76
N ARG A 122 7.36 -4.55 -5.95
CA ARG A 122 6.47 -4.48 -4.79
C ARG A 122 5.67 -3.19 -4.84
N ILE A 123 4.57 -3.19 -4.15
CA ILE A 123 3.81 -1.96 -3.87
C ILE A 123 4.00 -1.62 -2.41
N ILE A 124 4.44 -0.41 -2.15
CA ILE A 124 4.64 0.12 -0.80
C ILE A 124 3.56 1.16 -0.54
N ALA A 125 2.90 1.06 0.60
CA ALA A 125 1.92 2.04 1.03
C ALA A 125 2.27 2.58 2.40
N VAL A 126 2.42 3.90 2.51
CA VAL A 126 2.59 4.60 3.78
C VAL A 126 1.20 5.04 4.23
N LEU A 127 0.82 4.66 5.44
CA LEU A 127 -0.49 4.93 6.01
C LEU A 127 -0.37 5.95 7.12
N ALA A 128 -1.33 6.86 7.19
CA ALA A 128 -1.46 7.82 8.28
C ALA A 128 -2.91 7.84 8.78
N ALA A 129 -3.12 7.56 10.05
CA ALA A 129 -4.44 7.49 10.65
C ALA A 129 -4.36 7.65 12.16
N THR A 130 -5.50 7.94 12.78
CA THR A 130 -5.62 7.89 14.24
C THR A 130 -5.60 6.45 14.74
N THR A 131 -5.31 6.27 16.02
CA THR A 131 -5.33 4.95 16.68
C THR A 131 -6.66 4.24 16.44
N SER A 132 -7.78 4.93 16.60
CA SER A 132 -9.10 4.32 16.42
C SER A 132 -9.36 3.88 14.97
N THR A 133 -8.88 4.63 14.00
CA THR A 133 -8.99 4.26 12.58
C THR A 133 -8.14 3.03 12.27
N PHE A 134 -6.91 2.95 12.75
CA PHE A 134 -6.08 1.77 12.59
C PHE A 134 -6.72 0.53 13.22
N ASP A 135 -7.22 0.67 14.45
CA ASP A 135 -7.86 -0.45 15.16
C ASP A 135 -9.08 -1.00 14.42
N ARG A 136 -9.86 -0.12 13.81
CA ARG A 136 -11.10 -0.49 13.11
C ARG A 136 -10.85 -1.00 11.69
N TYR A 137 -9.99 -0.35 10.93
CA TYR A 137 -10.01 -0.47 9.47
C TYR A 137 -8.76 -1.09 8.86
N LEU A 138 -7.63 -1.16 9.56
CA LEU A 138 -6.41 -1.70 8.96
C LEU A 138 -6.59 -3.14 8.50
N HIS A 139 -7.10 -4.01 9.38
CA HIS A 139 -7.32 -5.41 9.04
C HIS A 139 -8.39 -5.60 7.96
N ILE A 140 -9.40 -4.72 7.92
CA ILE A 140 -10.43 -4.74 6.87
C ILE A 140 -9.82 -4.37 5.53
N ALA A 141 -9.01 -3.32 5.47
CA ALA A 141 -8.37 -2.86 4.24
C ALA A 141 -7.46 -3.93 3.63
N VAL A 142 -6.57 -4.54 4.45
CA VAL A 142 -5.67 -5.59 3.95
C VAL A 142 -6.42 -6.85 3.54
N GLY A 143 -7.47 -7.22 4.28
CA GLY A 143 -8.34 -8.34 3.93
C GLY A 143 -9.06 -8.11 2.59
N GLU A 144 -9.52 -6.90 2.34
CA GLU A 144 -10.17 -6.52 1.08
C GLU A 144 -9.19 -6.58 -0.09
N MET A 145 -7.93 -6.20 0.10
CA MET A 145 -6.88 -6.32 -0.92
C MET A 145 -6.68 -7.78 -1.33
N VAL A 146 -6.58 -8.69 -0.36
CA VAL A 146 -6.43 -10.11 -0.62
C VAL A 146 -7.64 -10.68 -1.36
N GLN A 147 -8.84 -10.39 -0.87
CA GLN A 147 -10.07 -10.87 -1.49
C GLN A 147 -10.24 -10.37 -2.92
N SER A 148 -9.97 -9.10 -3.17
CA SER A 148 -10.07 -8.50 -4.50
C SER A 148 -9.05 -9.11 -5.47
N THR A 149 -7.83 -9.34 -5.01
CA THR A 149 -6.78 -9.98 -5.81
C THR A 149 -7.18 -11.40 -6.21
N GLU A 150 -7.67 -12.19 -5.27
CA GLU A 150 -8.09 -13.56 -5.54
C GLU A 150 -9.31 -13.63 -6.45
N ARG A 151 -10.31 -12.79 -6.21
CA ARG A 151 -11.57 -12.83 -6.96
C ARG A 151 -11.43 -12.26 -8.36
N ILE A 152 -10.76 -11.14 -8.51
CA ILE A 152 -10.69 -10.40 -9.78
C ILE A 152 -9.52 -10.86 -10.63
N LEU A 153 -8.34 -10.95 -10.04
CA LEU A 153 -7.12 -11.29 -10.78
C LEU A 153 -6.83 -12.79 -10.81
N LYS A 154 -7.50 -13.58 -9.97
CA LYS A 154 -7.23 -15.02 -9.80
C LYS A 154 -5.76 -15.29 -9.43
N MET A 155 -5.21 -14.42 -8.62
CA MET A 155 -3.82 -14.46 -8.14
C MET A 155 -3.79 -14.45 -6.62
N HIS A 156 -2.63 -14.72 -6.04
CA HIS A 156 -2.40 -14.63 -4.60
C HIS A 156 -1.84 -13.28 -4.24
N CYS A 157 -2.25 -12.75 -3.09
CA CYS A 157 -1.77 -11.48 -2.56
C CYS A 157 -0.99 -11.72 -1.27
N HIS A 158 0.22 -11.21 -1.22
CA HIS A 158 1.06 -11.23 -0.02
C HIS A 158 1.17 -9.82 0.54
N ILE A 159 0.88 -9.65 1.81
CA ILE A 159 0.96 -8.36 2.49
C ILE A 159 1.76 -8.49 3.78
N GLY A 160 2.81 -7.70 3.89
CA GLY A 160 3.53 -7.47 5.13
C GLY A 160 3.05 -6.16 5.76
N VAL A 161 2.74 -6.19 7.04
CA VAL A 161 2.22 -5.05 7.79
C VAL A 161 3.22 -4.69 8.88
N SER A 162 3.65 -3.44 8.91
CA SER A 162 4.57 -2.93 9.93
C SER A 162 3.88 -2.76 11.29
N ARG A 163 4.69 -2.53 12.33
CA ARG A 163 4.19 -1.95 13.56
C ARG A 163 3.66 -0.55 13.29
N ILE A 164 2.68 -0.14 14.07
CA ILE A 164 2.17 1.23 14.05
C ILE A 164 3.15 2.10 14.82
N ARG A 165 3.58 3.20 14.20
CA ARG A 165 4.56 4.14 14.74
C ARG A 165 3.92 5.48 15.00
N GLU A 166 4.44 6.22 15.97
CA GLU A 166 3.89 7.52 16.38
C GLU A 166 4.44 8.70 15.58
N HIS A 167 5.60 8.52 14.93
CA HIS A 167 6.31 9.61 14.27
C HIS A 167 6.62 9.28 12.80
N LEU A 168 6.59 10.31 11.94
CA LEU A 168 7.02 10.20 10.55
C LEU A 168 8.49 9.75 10.45
N GLY A 169 9.33 10.21 11.36
CA GLY A 169 10.73 9.81 11.41
C GLY A 169 10.99 8.32 11.62
N GLU A 170 9.97 7.57 12.03
CA GLU A 170 10.03 6.12 12.23
C GLU A 170 9.58 5.32 11.00
N CYS A 171 9.24 5.99 9.89
CA CYS A 171 8.76 5.30 8.69
C CYS A 171 9.80 4.37 8.07
N HIS A 172 11.10 4.64 8.22
CA HIS A 172 12.15 3.72 7.78
C HIS A 172 12.08 2.39 8.53
N GLU A 173 11.95 2.42 9.83
CA GLU A 173 11.78 1.22 10.65
C GLU A 173 10.48 0.48 10.32
N ALA A 174 9.40 1.22 10.10
CA ALA A 174 8.14 0.64 9.65
C ALA A 174 8.27 -0.05 8.29
N TYR A 175 8.96 0.58 7.34
CA TYR A 175 9.24 -0.02 6.04
C TYR A 175 10.02 -1.34 6.18
N ARG A 176 11.07 -1.34 6.96
CA ARG A 176 11.86 -2.56 7.22
C ARG A 176 11.01 -3.65 7.86
N GLY A 177 10.16 -3.30 8.82
CA GLY A 177 9.24 -4.23 9.46
C GLY A 177 8.23 -4.83 8.49
N ALA A 178 7.64 -4.02 7.61
CA ALA A 178 6.73 -4.49 6.59
C ALA A 178 7.41 -5.46 5.60
N MET A 179 8.64 -5.15 5.20
CA MET A 179 9.43 -6.01 4.31
C MET A 179 9.78 -7.33 4.98
N SER A 180 10.14 -7.31 6.27
CA SER A 180 10.36 -8.54 7.05
C SER A 180 9.11 -9.39 7.15
N ALA A 181 7.97 -8.77 7.45
CA ALA A 181 6.68 -9.45 7.54
C ALA A 181 6.29 -10.08 6.19
N LEU A 182 6.52 -9.38 5.09
CA LEU A 182 6.28 -9.91 3.74
C LEU A 182 7.07 -11.20 3.49
N GLY A 183 8.27 -11.31 4.03
CA GLY A 183 9.12 -12.50 3.90
C GLY A 183 8.56 -13.76 4.55
N TYR A 184 7.60 -13.64 5.46
CA TYR A 184 6.92 -14.79 6.08
C TYR A 184 5.79 -15.36 5.22
N CYS A 185 5.38 -14.68 4.16
CA CYS A 185 4.34 -15.18 3.27
C CYS A 185 4.81 -16.43 2.53
N THR A 186 3.93 -17.43 2.45
CA THR A 186 4.22 -18.71 1.79
C THR A 186 3.87 -18.63 0.30
N PRO A 187 4.79 -18.98 -0.62
CA PRO A 187 4.46 -19.06 -2.03
C PRO A 187 3.30 -20.03 -2.31
N GLY A 188 2.43 -19.68 -3.25
CA GLY A 188 1.31 -20.51 -3.67
C GLY A 188 0.02 -20.29 -2.89
N GLU A 189 0.02 -19.39 -1.92
CA GLU A 189 -1.17 -19.00 -1.17
C GLU A 189 -1.11 -17.52 -0.79
N SER A 190 -2.27 -16.90 -0.63
CA SER A 190 -2.34 -15.54 -0.10
C SER A 190 -2.01 -15.52 1.39
N GLY A 191 -1.42 -14.43 1.86
CA GLY A 191 -1.08 -14.28 3.27
C GLY A 191 -0.96 -12.83 3.68
N ILE A 192 -1.34 -12.56 4.92
CA ILE A 192 -1.15 -11.28 5.58
C ILE A 192 -0.36 -11.55 6.86
N HIS A 193 0.81 -10.94 6.97
CA HIS A 193 1.67 -11.09 8.14
C HIS A 193 1.91 -9.72 8.78
N TYR A 194 1.63 -9.65 10.07
CA TYR A 194 1.91 -8.48 10.89
C TYR A 194 3.25 -8.72 11.60
N ILE A 195 4.21 -7.83 11.44
CA ILE A 195 5.52 -8.00 12.07
C ILE A 195 5.41 -8.07 13.61
N ALA A 196 4.40 -7.43 14.18
CA ALA A 196 4.14 -7.49 15.62
C ALA A 196 3.82 -8.90 16.11
N ASP A 197 3.25 -9.75 15.25
CA ASP A 197 2.89 -11.13 15.59
C ASP A 197 4.04 -12.12 15.34
N GLU A 198 5.07 -11.71 14.60
CA GLU A 198 6.19 -12.56 14.18
C GLU A 198 7.44 -12.40 15.08
N GLU A 199 7.47 -11.42 15.98
CA GLU A 199 8.60 -11.16 16.89
C GLU A 199 8.46 -11.93 18.22
#